data_e1f7acdcbea226351c8c665f12e25e29
#
_entry.id   e1f7acdcbea226351c8c665f12e25e29
#
_cell.length_a   1.000
_cell.length_b   1.000
_cell.length_c   1.000
_cell.angle_alpha   90.00
_cell.angle_beta   90.00
_cell.angle_gamma   90.00
#
_symmetry.space_group_name_H-M   'P 1'
#
loop_
_entity.id
_entity.type
_entity.pdbx_description
1 polymer ?
#
loop_
_entity_poly.entity_id
_entity_poly.type
_entity_poly.pdbx_seq_one_letter_code
_entity_poly.pdbx_strand_id
1 'polypeptide(L)'
;MAWGPAGVLPLARRVVQWQRRTGKIDERFASRHLSFARGRPPRGWQALVVAMPRPAHSVGFVTSGRRIQALFPPTYERYLRTFEDVRCDLAEGPLKGCELAVAAAPLKTAASLLGLVRYGRNNLTYAAGMGSYLQLLGYVTNARLRVPPDWRPCVPRLLDECDGCRICEARCPTGAISSERVLLRAELCLTLANETPGPWPSHVPSGVHHCLIGCLSCQRDCPANPELPVVESGVEFSEAETRALLDGRSRTGCVREAIGRKLDLLGQPCQEEVIGRNLRALSADRVDPAAGTMCGACGSA
;
A
#
# COMPACT_ATOMS: atom_id res chain seq x y z
N MET A 1 -2.49 17.97 6.39
CA MET A 1 -1.02 18.04 6.29
C MET A 1 -0.39 18.48 7.61
N ALA A 2 0.87 18.13 7.85
CA ALA A 2 1.63 18.58 8.99
C ALA A 2 3.07 18.90 8.58
N TRP A 3 3.71 19.82 9.31
CA TRP A 3 5.06 20.27 9.02
C TRP A 3 5.85 20.53 10.31
N GLY A 4 7.17 20.58 10.20
CA GLY A 4 8.08 20.85 11.29
C GLY A 4 9.52 20.97 10.79
N PRO A 5 10.49 21.15 11.68
CA PRO A 5 11.90 21.22 11.31
C PRO A 5 12.30 19.98 10.50
N ALA A 6 13.07 20.18 9.41
CA ALA A 6 13.48 19.07 8.55
C ALA A 6 14.34 18.01 9.27
N GLY A 7 14.82 18.32 10.46
CA GLY A 7 15.47 17.36 11.38
C GLY A 7 14.60 16.15 11.77
N VAL A 8 13.28 16.21 11.58
CA VAL A 8 12.37 15.07 11.78
C VAL A 8 12.68 13.91 10.84
N LEU A 9 13.15 14.17 9.62
CA LEU A 9 13.44 13.12 8.63
C LEU A 9 14.64 12.23 9.02
N PRO A 10 15.80 12.78 9.41
CA PRO A 10 16.87 11.94 9.97
C PRO A 10 16.46 11.27 11.30
N LEU A 11 15.59 11.87 12.11
CA LEU A 11 15.04 11.20 13.30
C LEU A 11 14.20 9.97 12.91
N ALA A 12 13.30 10.10 11.93
CA ALA A 12 12.50 9.00 11.44
C ALA A 12 13.38 7.84 10.91
N ARG A 13 14.49 8.14 10.21
CA ARG A 13 15.46 7.13 9.78
C ARG A 13 16.13 6.43 10.96
N ARG A 14 16.52 7.17 12.03
CA ARG A 14 17.12 6.59 13.25
C ARG A 14 16.15 5.63 13.94
N VAL A 15 14.86 5.93 13.97
CA VAL A 15 13.83 5.02 14.52
C VAL A 15 13.82 3.69 13.76
N VAL A 16 13.75 3.73 12.42
CA VAL A 16 13.77 2.51 11.59
C VAL A 16 15.09 1.75 11.74
N GLN A 17 16.22 2.45 11.78
CA GLN A 17 17.53 1.80 12.01
C GLN A 17 17.62 1.14 13.38
N TRP A 18 17.05 1.73 14.43
CA TRP A 18 16.96 1.12 15.74
C TRP A 18 16.09 -0.14 15.71
N GLN A 19 14.91 -0.10 15.09
CA GLN A 19 14.03 -1.25 14.92
C GLN A 19 14.73 -2.40 14.18
N ARG A 20 15.51 -2.09 13.15
CA ARG A 20 16.35 -3.07 12.42
C ARG A 20 17.41 -3.69 13.34
N ARG A 21 18.20 -2.87 14.03
CA ARG A 21 19.27 -3.36 14.94
C ARG A 21 18.75 -4.17 16.12
N THR A 22 17.53 -3.94 16.55
CA THR A 22 16.89 -4.68 17.66
C THR A 22 16.07 -5.89 17.20
N GLY A 23 16.20 -6.29 15.93
CA GLY A 23 15.51 -7.46 15.38
C GLY A 23 14.00 -7.32 15.26
N LYS A 24 13.48 -6.08 15.33
CA LYS A 24 12.04 -5.80 15.17
C LYS A 24 11.60 -5.79 13.71
N ILE A 25 12.53 -5.75 12.78
CA ILE A 25 12.31 -5.84 11.33
C ILE A 25 13.24 -6.94 10.81
N ASP A 26 12.72 -7.80 9.93
CA ASP A 26 13.53 -8.82 9.26
C ASP A 26 14.64 -8.15 8.43
N GLU A 27 15.87 -8.68 8.55
CA GLU A 27 17.04 -8.06 7.93
C GLU A 27 17.02 -8.16 6.39
N ARG A 28 16.53 -9.27 5.85
CA ARG A 28 16.43 -9.46 4.39
C ARG A 28 15.39 -8.53 3.81
N PHE A 29 14.25 -8.37 4.51
CA PHE A 29 13.24 -7.40 4.13
C PHE A 29 13.80 -5.97 4.21
N ALA A 30 14.45 -5.61 5.32
CA ALA A 30 14.98 -4.26 5.53
C ALA A 30 16.02 -3.87 4.48
N SER A 31 16.93 -4.77 4.13
CA SER A 31 17.97 -4.51 3.14
C SER A 31 17.43 -4.26 1.73
N ARG A 32 16.31 -4.91 1.37
CA ARG A 32 15.69 -4.78 0.05
C ARG A 32 14.74 -3.58 -0.04
N HIS A 33 13.97 -3.30 1.02
CA HIS A 33 12.81 -2.42 0.95
C HIS A 33 12.94 -1.14 1.80
N LEU A 34 13.91 -1.05 2.71
CA LEU A 34 14.06 0.09 3.63
C LEU A 34 15.35 0.86 3.39
N SER A 35 15.74 1.04 2.14
CA SER A 35 16.84 1.91 1.74
C SER A 35 16.35 3.35 1.60
N PHE A 36 16.80 4.24 2.48
CA PHE A 36 16.47 5.66 2.41
C PHE A 36 17.71 6.49 2.09
N ALA A 37 17.56 7.50 1.26
CA ALA A 37 18.66 8.42 0.93
C ALA A 37 19.30 9.00 2.21
N ARG A 38 20.64 9.01 2.28
CA ARG A 38 21.39 9.45 3.46
C ARG A 38 21.53 10.97 3.58
N GLY A 39 21.11 11.72 2.58
CA GLY A 39 21.20 13.17 2.56
C GLY A 39 20.51 13.83 3.76
N ARG A 40 21.08 14.94 4.23
CA ARG A 40 20.42 15.83 5.18
C ARG A 40 19.75 16.95 4.41
N PRO A 41 18.53 17.35 4.75
CA PRO A 41 17.95 18.56 4.19
C PRO A 41 18.86 19.76 4.47
N PRO A 42 18.86 20.77 3.59
CA PRO A 42 19.59 22.01 3.85
C PRO A 42 19.22 22.63 5.19
N ARG A 43 20.15 23.37 5.79
CA ARG A 43 19.94 24.02 7.08
C ARG A 43 18.81 25.05 6.99
N GLY A 44 17.91 25.06 7.94
CA GLY A 44 16.74 25.98 7.98
C GLY A 44 15.54 25.50 7.15
N TRP A 45 15.66 24.43 6.40
CA TRP A 45 14.53 23.85 5.69
C TRP A 45 13.56 23.12 6.64
N GLN A 46 12.35 22.97 6.16
CA GLN A 46 11.27 22.29 6.89
C GLN A 46 10.83 21.02 6.15
N ALA A 47 10.33 20.06 6.90
CA ALA A 47 9.65 18.89 6.38
C ALA A 47 8.16 19.14 6.37
N LEU A 48 7.51 18.77 5.28
CA LEU A 48 6.07 18.79 5.09
C LEU A 48 5.60 17.39 4.73
N VAL A 49 4.60 16.88 5.42
CA VAL A 49 3.92 15.62 5.06
C VAL A 49 2.45 15.89 4.83
N VAL A 50 1.97 15.42 3.70
CA VAL A 50 0.56 15.46 3.30
C VAL A 50 -0.01 14.06 3.43
N ALA A 51 -1.15 13.91 4.11
CA ALA A 51 -1.99 12.72 4.03
C ALA A 51 -3.12 13.03 3.04
N MET A 52 -3.20 12.25 1.98
CA MET A 52 -4.17 12.39 0.90
C MET A 52 -5.08 11.18 0.90
N PRO A 53 -6.42 11.33 1.02
CA PRO A 53 -7.34 10.20 0.94
C PRO A 53 -7.28 9.58 -0.46
N ARG A 54 -7.32 8.26 -0.52
CA ARG A 54 -7.26 7.51 -1.78
C ARG A 54 -8.36 6.44 -1.82
N PRO A 55 -9.15 6.36 -2.89
CA PRO A 55 -10.06 5.25 -3.10
C PRO A 55 -9.28 3.98 -3.51
N ALA A 56 -9.92 2.83 -3.40
CA ALA A 56 -9.54 1.67 -4.17
C ALA A 56 -10.06 1.82 -5.62
N HIS A 57 -9.39 1.16 -6.56
CA HIS A 57 -9.77 1.19 -7.96
C HIS A 57 -10.17 -0.20 -8.44
N SER A 58 -11.24 -0.30 -9.22
CA SER A 58 -11.59 -1.53 -9.93
C SER A 58 -11.07 -1.48 -11.36
N VAL A 59 -10.51 -2.60 -11.81
CA VAL A 59 -9.99 -2.80 -13.17
C VAL A 59 -10.74 -3.93 -13.83
N GLY A 60 -11.21 -3.70 -15.05
CA GLY A 60 -11.98 -4.69 -15.81
C GLY A 60 -11.08 -5.66 -16.58
N PHE A 61 -11.50 -6.92 -16.62
CA PHE A 61 -10.92 -7.97 -17.45
C PHE A 61 -12.03 -8.73 -18.15
N VAL A 62 -11.91 -8.93 -19.46
CA VAL A 62 -12.86 -9.74 -20.24
C VAL A 62 -12.30 -11.13 -20.42
N THR A 63 -13.06 -12.16 -20.05
CA THR A 63 -12.71 -13.56 -20.24
C THR A 63 -13.95 -14.40 -20.53
N SER A 64 -13.91 -15.26 -21.55
CA SER A 64 -15.02 -16.11 -21.98
C SER A 64 -16.34 -15.34 -22.13
N GLY A 65 -16.27 -14.15 -22.72
CA GLY A 65 -17.42 -13.25 -22.90
C GLY A 65 -17.99 -12.63 -21.62
N ARG A 66 -17.34 -12.80 -20.48
CA ARG A 66 -17.73 -12.22 -19.19
C ARG A 66 -16.75 -11.15 -18.74
N ARG A 67 -17.26 -10.09 -18.12
CA ARG A 67 -16.45 -9.06 -17.47
C ARG A 67 -16.24 -9.42 -16.01
N ILE A 68 -14.99 -9.50 -15.57
CA ILE A 68 -14.61 -9.64 -14.16
C ILE A 68 -13.95 -8.35 -13.69
N GLN A 69 -14.17 -7.99 -12.44
CA GLN A 69 -13.55 -6.83 -11.80
C GLN A 69 -12.49 -7.30 -10.81
N ALA A 70 -11.30 -6.74 -10.90
CA ALA A 70 -10.23 -6.95 -9.93
C ALA A 70 -9.92 -5.65 -9.21
N LEU A 71 -9.66 -5.75 -7.90
CA LEU A 71 -9.49 -4.61 -7.03
C LEU A 71 -8.01 -4.24 -6.88
N PHE A 72 -7.72 -2.95 -7.03
CA PHE A 72 -6.49 -2.29 -6.63
C PHE A 72 -6.72 -1.54 -5.33
N PRO A 73 -6.00 -1.84 -4.25
CA PRO A 73 -6.12 -1.10 -3.00
C PRO A 73 -5.74 0.39 -3.16
N PRO A 74 -6.14 1.25 -2.21
CA PRO A 74 -5.66 2.62 -2.15
C PRO A 74 -4.15 2.69 -2.27
N THR A 75 -3.63 3.74 -2.92
CA THR A 75 -2.20 4.04 -3.11
C THR A 75 -1.48 3.33 -4.26
N TYR A 76 -2.06 2.32 -4.91
CA TYR A 76 -1.37 1.65 -6.02
C TYR A 76 -1.54 2.36 -7.36
N GLU A 77 -2.70 2.96 -7.60
CA GLU A 77 -2.96 3.69 -8.84
C GLU A 77 -2.16 4.98 -8.87
N ARG A 78 -1.29 5.11 -9.86
CA ARG A 78 -0.45 6.31 -10.12
C ARG A 78 0.35 6.79 -8.89
N TYR A 79 0.83 5.89 -8.05
CA TYR A 79 1.50 6.22 -6.79
C TYR A 79 2.59 7.30 -6.95
N LEU A 80 3.51 7.14 -7.89
CA LEU A 80 4.62 8.09 -8.08
C LEU A 80 4.16 9.43 -8.68
N ARG A 81 3.20 9.38 -9.59
CA ARG A 81 2.67 10.59 -10.23
C ARG A 81 1.98 11.51 -9.23
N THR A 82 1.29 10.93 -8.24
CA THR A 82 0.63 11.71 -7.18
C THR A 82 1.61 12.59 -6.40
N PHE A 83 2.87 12.15 -6.21
CA PHE A 83 3.90 13.01 -5.58
C PHE A 83 4.18 14.25 -6.41
N GLU A 84 4.24 14.13 -7.73
CA GLU A 84 4.53 15.24 -8.61
C GLU A 84 3.32 16.17 -8.75
N ASP A 85 2.13 15.61 -8.91
CA ASP A 85 0.90 16.39 -9.02
C ASP A 85 0.71 17.28 -7.77
N VAL A 86 0.81 16.69 -6.56
CA VAL A 86 0.71 17.46 -5.30
C VAL A 86 1.88 18.42 -5.11
N ARG A 87 3.08 18.09 -5.59
CA ARG A 87 4.21 19.02 -5.57
C ARG A 87 3.92 20.26 -6.40
N CYS A 88 3.37 20.08 -7.61
CA CYS A 88 2.97 21.18 -8.49
C CYS A 88 1.88 22.04 -7.85
N ASP A 89 0.82 21.42 -7.32
CA ASP A 89 -0.28 22.13 -6.65
C ASP A 89 0.22 22.99 -5.47
N LEU A 90 1.15 22.45 -4.67
CA LEU A 90 1.75 23.19 -3.56
C LEU A 90 2.64 24.34 -4.06
N ALA A 91 3.43 24.13 -5.12
CA ALA A 91 4.34 25.12 -5.67
C ALA A 91 3.61 26.26 -6.41
N GLU A 92 2.49 25.96 -7.05
CA GLU A 92 1.66 26.95 -7.73
C GLU A 92 0.71 27.68 -6.77
N GLY A 93 0.37 27.05 -5.64
CA GLY A 93 -0.55 27.54 -4.62
C GLY A 93 0.16 28.07 -3.35
N PRO A 94 0.00 27.37 -2.21
CA PRO A 94 0.38 27.88 -0.89
C PRO A 94 1.89 28.06 -0.68
N LEU A 95 2.74 27.42 -1.50
CA LEU A 95 4.21 27.52 -1.40
C LEU A 95 4.82 28.19 -2.63
N LYS A 96 4.04 29.03 -3.31
CA LYS A 96 4.51 29.77 -4.51
C LYS A 96 5.79 30.54 -4.21
N GLY A 97 6.78 30.37 -5.08
CA GLY A 97 8.09 31.01 -4.94
C GLY A 97 9.04 30.33 -3.95
N CYS A 98 8.63 29.22 -3.32
CA CYS A 98 9.51 28.44 -2.48
C CYS A 98 10.04 27.20 -3.22
N GLU A 99 11.22 26.75 -2.80
CA GLU A 99 11.74 25.47 -3.25
C GLU A 99 11.01 24.33 -2.56
N LEU A 100 10.66 23.29 -3.32
CA LEU A 100 9.94 22.11 -2.83
C LEU A 100 10.51 20.86 -3.52
N ALA A 101 11.04 19.94 -2.72
CA ALA A 101 11.59 18.68 -3.20
C ALA A 101 10.98 17.48 -2.47
N VAL A 102 10.85 16.34 -3.16
CA VAL A 102 10.35 15.10 -2.57
C VAL A 102 11.32 14.60 -1.50
N ALA A 103 10.79 14.22 -0.34
CA ALA A 103 11.55 13.71 0.80
C ALA A 103 11.72 12.19 0.73
N ALA A 104 12.95 11.71 0.51
CA ALA A 104 13.28 10.29 0.61
C ALA A 104 13.47 9.88 2.09
N ALA A 105 12.38 9.53 2.76
CA ALA A 105 12.36 9.20 4.19
C ALA A 105 11.27 8.16 4.52
N PRO A 106 11.33 7.50 5.68
CA PRO A 106 10.26 6.62 6.16
C PRO A 106 9.02 7.47 6.53
N LEU A 107 8.15 7.73 5.54
CA LEU A 107 7.06 8.70 5.64
C LEU A 107 6.06 8.37 6.75
N LYS A 108 5.75 7.10 7.00
CA LYS A 108 4.86 6.71 8.12
C LYS A 108 5.43 7.21 9.46
N THR A 109 6.72 6.99 9.68
CA THR A 109 7.39 7.44 10.90
C THR A 109 7.50 8.96 10.96
N ALA A 110 7.85 9.62 9.85
CA ALA A 110 7.92 11.08 9.78
C ALA A 110 6.54 11.73 10.05
N ALA A 111 5.48 11.22 9.43
CA ALA A 111 4.11 11.68 9.65
C ALA A 111 3.66 11.53 11.11
N SER A 112 4.02 10.41 11.76
CA SER A 112 3.71 10.17 13.16
C SER A 112 4.49 11.11 14.09
N LEU A 113 5.78 11.35 13.82
CA LEU A 113 6.59 12.33 14.57
C LEU A 113 6.09 13.76 14.41
N LEU A 114 5.47 14.09 13.28
CA LEU A 114 4.82 15.38 13.02
C LEU A 114 3.40 15.48 13.61
N GLY A 115 2.88 14.41 14.21
CA GLY A 115 1.53 14.36 14.79
C GLY A 115 0.39 14.25 13.78
N LEU A 116 0.69 13.99 12.50
CA LEU A 116 -0.32 13.88 11.43
C LEU A 116 -1.11 12.56 11.50
N VAL A 117 -0.44 11.48 11.92
CA VAL A 117 -1.02 10.13 11.92
C VAL A 117 -0.66 9.36 13.19
N ARG A 118 -1.46 8.35 13.51
CA ARG A 118 -1.14 7.31 14.49
C ARG A 118 -0.98 5.97 13.79
N TYR A 119 -0.36 5.01 14.44
CA TYR A 119 -0.22 3.63 13.92
C TYR A 119 -1.41 2.77 14.31
N GLY A 120 -1.87 1.93 13.39
CA GLY A 120 -2.70 0.78 13.74
C GLY A 120 -1.82 -0.42 14.14
N ARG A 121 -2.42 -1.42 14.80
CA ARG A 121 -1.77 -2.71 15.10
C ARG A 121 -1.32 -3.43 13.83
N ASN A 122 -2.00 -3.21 12.70
CA ASN A 122 -1.62 -3.69 11.37
C ASN A 122 -0.41 -2.94 10.76
N ASN A 123 0.26 -2.07 11.53
CA ASN A 123 1.38 -1.24 11.10
C ASN A 123 1.06 -0.26 9.95
N LEU A 124 -0.21 0.00 9.68
CA LEU A 124 -0.61 1.09 8.81
C LEU A 124 -0.78 2.38 9.61
N THR A 125 -0.79 3.50 8.91
CA THR A 125 -1.00 4.80 9.52
C THR A 125 -2.41 5.29 9.24
N TYR A 126 -3.01 5.94 10.23
CA TYR A 126 -4.37 6.43 10.23
C TYR A 126 -4.36 7.94 10.49
N ALA A 127 -5.03 8.69 9.62
CA ALA A 127 -5.27 10.11 9.81
C ALA A 127 -6.73 10.36 10.19
N ALA A 128 -6.98 11.37 11.00
CA ALA A 128 -8.33 11.73 11.43
C ALA A 128 -9.26 11.95 10.21
N GLY A 129 -10.42 11.34 10.23
CA GLY A 129 -11.42 11.41 9.16
C GLY A 129 -11.12 10.64 7.87
N MET A 130 -9.91 10.06 7.72
CA MET A 130 -9.49 9.31 6.53
C MET A 130 -9.27 7.82 6.80
N GLY A 131 -9.10 7.43 8.07
CA GLY A 131 -8.65 6.07 8.39
C GLY A 131 -7.28 5.79 7.81
N SER A 132 -7.09 4.58 7.30
CA SER A 132 -5.85 4.14 6.63
C SER A 132 -5.91 4.18 5.11
N TYR A 133 -7.03 4.61 4.52
CA TYR A 133 -7.20 4.72 3.07
C TYR A 133 -6.62 6.03 2.55
N LEU A 134 -5.32 6.18 2.73
CA LEU A 134 -4.58 7.39 2.41
C LEU A 134 -3.20 7.10 1.85
N GLN A 135 -2.68 8.03 1.08
CA GLN A 135 -1.29 8.09 0.67
C GLN A 135 -0.57 9.18 1.45
N LEU A 136 0.60 8.86 1.99
CA LEU A 136 1.49 9.84 2.59
C LEU A 136 2.46 10.36 1.52
N LEU A 137 2.55 11.68 1.41
CA LEU A 137 3.42 12.38 0.50
C LEU A 137 4.34 13.27 1.33
N GLY A 138 5.65 13.13 1.15
CA GLY A 138 6.64 13.86 1.95
C GLY A 138 7.49 14.78 1.11
N TYR A 139 7.69 16.00 1.60
CA TYR A 139 8.48 17.03 0.95
C TYR A 139 9.42 17.73 1.93
N VAL A 140 10.44 18.39 1.39
CA VAL A 140 11.26 19.37 2.09
C VAL A 140 11.16 20.70 1.37
N THR A 141 11.14 21.81 2.12
CA THR A 141 10.95 23.14 1.57
C THR A 141 11.75 24.19 2.35
N ASN A 142 12.15 25.28 1.67
CA ASN A 142 12.70 26.49 2.28
C ASN A 142 11.61 27.47 2.73
N ALA A 143 10.32 27.14 2.52
CA ALA A 143 9.21 27.93 2.99
C ALA A 143 9.27 28.11 4.51
N ARG A 144 8.99 29.32 5.00
CA ARG A 144 8.94 29.64 6.45
C ARG A 144 7.56 29.35 7.00
N LEU A 145 7.22 28.06 7.14
CA LEU A 145 5.98 27.65 7.77
C LEU A 145 6.08 27.90 9.30
N ARG A 146 5.01 28.39 9.89
CA ARG A 146 4.98 28.69 11.33
C ARG A 146 5.07 27.40 12.14
N VAL A 147 6.15 27.25 12.89
CA VAL A 147 6.38 26.16 13.84
C VAL A 147 6.44 26.78 15.23
N PRO A 148 5.69 26.26 16.23
CA PRO A 148 5.78 26.75 17.61
C PRO A 148 7.23 26.69 18.13
N PRO A 149 7.68 27.67 18.93
CA PRO A 149 9.06 27.67 19.47
C PRO A 149 9.38 26.46 20.36
N ASP A 150 8.38 25.93 21.03
CA ASP A 150 8.44 24.76 21.91
C ASP A 150 8.10 23.45 21.21
N TRP A 151 7.99 23.47 19.87
CA TRP A 151 7.67 22.27 19.10
C TRP A 151 8.63 21.11 19.42
N ARG A 152 8.05 19.94 19.63
CA ARG A 152 8.77 18.70 19.83
C ARG A 152 8.15 17.60 18.94
N PRO A 153 8.95 16.63 18.46
CA PRO A 153 8.42 15.47 17.77
C PRO A 153 7.43 14.71 18.68
N CYS A 154 6.30 14.32 18.13
CA CYS A 154 5.37 13.43 18.81
C CYS A 154 6.00 12.05 19.01
N VAL A 155 5.64 11.37 20.08
CA VAL A 155 5.99 9.97 20.28
C VAL A 155 5.07 9.11 19.45
N PRO A 156 5.57 8.26 18.51
CA PRO A 156 4.73 7.34 17.76
C PRO A 156 3.98 6.39 18.71
N ARG A 157 2.66 6.30 18.54
CA ARG A 157 1.79 5.45 19.36
C ARG A 157 0.70 4.81 18.52
N LEU A 158 0.11 3.76 19.06
CA LEU A 158 -1.06 3.12 18.45
C LEU A 158 -2.30 4.00 18.58
N LEU A 159 -3.28 3.73 17.72
CA LEU A 159 -4.65 4.23 17.86
C LEU A 159 -5.26 3.73 19.17
N ASP A 160 -6.10 4.54 19.78
CA ASP A 160 -6.81 4.17 20.99
C ASP A 160 -7.81 3.03 20.71
N GLU A 161 -8.38 2.97 19.49
CA GLU A 161 -9.23 1.89 18.99
C GLU A 161 -8.53 0.53 18.87
N CYS A 162 -7.20 0.50 18.90
CA CYS A 162 -6.42 -0.73 18.91
C CYS A 162 -6.33 -1.38 20.30
N ASP A 163 -6.76 -0.68 21.35
CA ASP A 163 -6.78 -1.24 22.70
C ASP A 163 -7.84 -2.34 22.77
N GLY A 164 -7.44 -3.55 23.17
CA GLY A 164 -8.29 -4.73 23.15
C GLY A 164 -8.72 -5.24 21.78
N CYS A 165 -8.56 -4.50 20.69
CA CYS A 165 -8.96 -4.91 19.34
C CYS A 165 -7.90 -5.81 18.67
N ARG A 166 -8.38 -6.92 18.03
CA ARG A 166 -7.53 -7.88 17.31
C ARG A 166 -8.08 -8.27 15.95
N ILE A 167 -9.00 -7.50 15.40
CA ILE A 167 -9.66 -7.81 14.12
C ILE A 167 -8.64 -7.98 12.99
N CYS A 168 -7.68 -7.07 12.87
CA CYS A 168 -6.65 -7.15 11.81
C CYS A 168 -5.72 -8.37 11.97
N GLU A 169 -5.47 -8.83 13.20
CA GLU A 169 -4.71 -10.04 13.47
C GLU A 169 -5.50 -11.28 13.02
N ALA A 170 -6.78 -11.39 13.41
CA ALA A 170 -7.66 -12.49 13.03
C ALA A 170 -7.94 -12.54 11.51
N ARG A 171 -7.93 -11.39 10.83
CA ARG A 171 -8.14 -11.29 9.38
C ARG A 171 -6.88 -11.46 8.55
N CYS A 172 -5.69 -11.50 9.16
CA CYS A 172 -4.44 -11.63 8.42
C CYS A 172 -4.25 -13.05 7.88
N PRO A 173 -4.35 -13.28 6.55
CA PRO A 173 -4.36 -14.65 6.00
C PRO A 173 -3.01 -15.36 6.12
N THR A 174 -1.93 -14.62 6.37
CA THR A 174 -0.58 -15.14 6.43
C THR A 174 0.04 -15.07 7.83
N GLY A 175 -0.74 -14.62 8.84
CA GLY A 175 -0.21 -14.45 10.20
C GLY A 175 0.89 -13.38 10.32
N ALA A 176 0.98 -12.47 9.36
CA ALA A 176 1.97 -11.39 9.41
C ALA A 176 1.75 -10.41 10.56
N ILE A 177 0.51 -10.30 11.06
CA ILE A 177 0.15 -9.46 12.20
C ILE A 177 0.00 -10.37 13.43
N SER A 178 0.66 -10.00 14.52
CA SER A 178 0.70 -10.81 15.75
C SER A 178 0.56 -9.92 16.98
N SER A 179 -0.10 -10.43 18.02
CA SER A 179 -0.19 -9.77 19.32
C SER A 179 1.14 -9.66 20.05
N GLU A 180 2.09 -10.53 19.72
CA GLU A 180 3.40 -10.59 20.37
C GLU A 180 4.32 -9.41 19.99
N ARG A 181 4.01 -8.72 18.88
CA ARG A 181 4.83 -7.60 18.42
C ARG A 181 4.00 -6.51 17.74
N VAL A 182 4.40 -5.27 17.97
CA VAL A 182 3.76 -4.08 17.38
C VAL A 182 4.02 -3.98 15.87
N LEU A 183 5.22 -4.35 15.42
CA LEU A 183 5.55 -4.34 13.99
C LEU A 183 5.12 -5.66 13.35
N LEU A 184 4.42 -5.58 12.23
CA LEU A 184 4.07 -6.76 11.45
C LEU A 184 5.33 -7.45 10.91
N ARG A 185 5.21 -8.75 10.67
CA ARG A 185 6.21 -9.55 9.95
C ARG A 185 6.03 -9.27 8.45
N ALA A 186 6.68 -8.20 7.97
CA ALA A 186 6.50 -7.73 6.58
C ALA A 186 6.89 -8.81 5.56
N GLU A 187 7.87 -9.65 5.89
CA GLU A 187 8.32 -10.79 5.10
C GLU A 187 7.24 -11.85 4.88
N LEU A 188 6.24 -11.90 5.74
CA LEU A 188 5.08 -12.82 5.62
C LEU A 188 3.86 -12.13 5.02
N CYS A 189 3.88 -10.80 4.84
CA CYS A 189 2.69 -10.06 4.40
C CYS A 189 2.27 -10.45 2.97
N LEU A 190 0.98 -10.78 2.79
CA LEU A 190 0.42 -11.07 1.46
C LEU A 190 0.68 -9.94 0.46
N THR A 191 0.73 -8.69 0.90
CA THR A 191 1.09 -7.54 0.06
C THR A 191 2.45 -7.75 -0.59
N LEU A 192 3.47 -8.14 0.19
CA LEU A 192 4.82 -8.38 -0.35
C LEU A 192 4.80 -9.52 -1.39
N ALA A 193 4.10 -10.62 -1.10
CA ALA A 193 3.96 -11.73 -2.05
C ALA A 193 3.23 -11.30 -3.33
N ASN A 194 2.17 -10.47 -3.21
CA ASN A 194 1.43 -9.94 -4.36
C ASN A 194 2.21 -8.95 -5.22
N GLU A 195 3.26 -8.35 -4.70
CA GLU A 195 4.10 -7.38 -5.40
C GLU A 195 5.39 -7.98 -5.96
N THR A 196 5.78 -9.16 -5.49
CA THR A 196 7.04 -9.80 -5.87
C THR A 196 6.82 -10.78 -7.01
N PRO A 197 7.58 -10.74 -8.12
CA PRO A 197 7.51 -11.72 -9.19
C PRO A 197 7.94 -13.11 -8.72
N GLY A 198 7.60 -14.13 -9.51
CA GLY A 198 7.91 -15.52 -9.24
C GLY A 198 6.78 -16.32 -8.59
N PRO A 199 7.02 -17.55 -8.13
CA PRO A 199 6.01 -18.41 -7.55
C PRO A 199 5.51 -17.88 -6.19
N TRP A 200 4.30 -18.31 -5.79
CA TRP A 200 3.78 -18.01 -4.47
C TRP A 200 4.66 -18.62 -3.37
N PRO A 201 5.03 -17.87 -2.35
CA PRO A 201 5.69 -18.42 -1.17
C PRO A 201 4.79 -19.46 -0.47
N SER A 202 5.40 -20.50 0.08
CA SER A 202 4.67 -21.61 0.72
C SER A 202 3.81 -21.22 1.92
N HIS A 203 4.09 -20.07 2.55
CA HIS A 203 3.30 -19.54 3.66
C HIS A 203 2.02 -18.80 3.21
N VAL A 204 1.82 -18.58 1.92
CA VAL A 204 0.60 -17.95 1.38
C VAL A 204 -0.42 -19.04 1.08
N PRO A 205 -1.55 -19.11 1.81
CA PRO A 205 -2.58 -20.10 1.54
C PRO A 205 -3.25 -19.87 0.19
N SER A 206 -3.80 -20.92 -0.41
CA SER A 206 -4.73 -20.78 -1.54
C SER A 206 -6.04 -20.12 -1.10
N GLY A 207 -6.74 -19.48 -2.03
CA GLY A 207 -8.05 -18.88 -1.76
C GLY A 207 -8.05 -17.58 -0.96
N VAL A 208 -6.89 -16.97 -0.71
CA VAL A 208 -6.81 -15.73 0.10
C VAL A 208 -6.73 -14.46 -0.74
N HIS A 209 -6.66 -14.62 -2.07
CA HIS A 209 -6.49 -13.49 -2.97
C HIS A 209 -7.80 -12.75 -3.20
N HIS A 210 -7.79 -11.43 -3.02
CA HIS A 210 -8.97 -10.58 -3.21
C HIS A 210 -8.62 -9.24 -3.87
N CYS A 211 -7.34 -8.97 -4.10
CA CYS A 211 -6.82 -7.81 -4.82
C CYS A 211 -5.89 -8.26 -5.94
N LEU A 212 -5.86 -7.51 -7.04
CA LEU A 212 -4.95 -7.77 -8.15
C LEU A 212 -3.49 -7.50 -7.76
N ILE A 213 -3.26 -6.56 -6.86
CA ILE A 213 -1.97 -6.25 -6.22
C ILE A 213 -2.26 -5.83 -4.77
N GLY A 214 -1.29 -5.97 -3.86
CA GLY A 214 -1.48 -5.60 -2.46
C GLY A 214 -2.48 -6.49 -1.70
N CYS A 215 -3.05 -5.99 -0.61
CA CYS A 215 -3.99 -6.71 0.26
C CYS A 215 -4.79 -5.71 1.12
N LEU A 216 -6.07 -6.00 1.36
CA LEU A 216 -6.95 -5.19 2.19
C LEU A 216 -7.47 -5.91 3.44
N SER A 217 -7.11 -7.19 3.67
CA SER A 217 -7.68 -8.01 4.74
C SER A 217 -7.60 -7.38 6.12
N CYS A 218 -6.50 -6.70 6.44
CA CYS A 218 -6.32 -6.05 7.74
C CYS A 218 -6.91 -4.63 7.83
N GLN A 219 -7.49 -4.12 6.73
CA GLN A 219 -8.04 -2.76 6.66
C GLN A 219 -9.56 -2.76 6.54
N ARG A 220 -10.12 -3.71 5.77
CA ARG A 220 -11.53 -3.71 5.38
C ARG A 220 -12.48 -3.73 6.58
N ASP A 221 -12.17 -4.54 7.58
CA ASP A 221 -13.01 -4.71 8.76
C ASP A 221 -12.48 -3.90 9.97
N CYS A 222 -11.53 -2.98 9.75
CA CYS A 222 -10.98 -2.17 10.82
C CYS A 222 -11.96 -1.09 11.27
N PRO A 223 -12.37 -1.03 12.54
CA PRO A 223 -13.36 -0.05 13.03
C PRO A 223 -12.87 1.40 12.96
N ALA A 224 -11.55 1.63 12.85
CA ALA A 224 -10.98 2.96 12.66
C ALA A 224 -10.98 3.43 11.19
N ASN A 225 -11.46 2.58 10.27
CA ASN A 225 -11.61 2.95 8.86
C ASN A 225 -13.06 3.34 8.55
N PRO A 226 -13.28 4.36 7.69
CA PRO A 226 -14.56 4.56 7.04
C PRO A 226 -14.84 3.41 6.06
N GLU A 227 -16.02 3.40 5.45
CA GLU A 227 -16.28 2.55 4.30
C GLU A 227 -15.24 2.81 3.19
N LEU A 228 -14.74 1.73 2.57
CA LEU A 228 -13.75 1.85 1.50
C LEU A 228 -14.39 2.41 0.23
N PRO A 229 -14.06 3.61 -0.21
CA PRO A 229 -14.53 4.10 -1.49
C PRO A 229 -13.86 3.32 -2.63
N VAL A 230 -14.67 2.80 -3.55
CA VAL A 230 -14.21 2.10 -4.74
C VAL A 230 -14.66 2.88 -5.97
N VAL A 231 -13.73 3.19 -6.86
CA VAL A 231 -14.01 3.87 -8.14
C VAL A 231 -13.52 3.01 -9.31
N GLU A 232 -14.15 3.15 -10.45
CA GLU A 232 -13.67 2.51 -11.68
C GLU A 232 -12.42 3.24 -12.19
N SER A 233 -11.37 2.47 -12.52
CA SER A 233 -10.11 3.02 -13.05
C SER A 233 -10.26 3.54 -14.49
N GLY A 234 -11.33 3.17 -15.19
CA GLY A 234 -11.50 3.38 -16.62
C GLY A 234 -10.62 2.47 -17.49
N VAL A 235 -9.85 1.57 -16.87
CA VAL A 235 -8.99 0.61 -17.57
C VAL A 235 -9.68 -0.76 -17.64
N GLU A 236 -9.84 -1.27 -18.86
CA GLU A 236 -10.38 -2.60 -19.13
C GLU A 236 -9.47 -3.36 -20.09
N PHE A 237 -9.13 -4.58 -19.74
CA PHE A 237 -8.35 -5.50 -20.59
C PHE A 237 -9.33 -6.32 -21.44
N SER A 238 -9.12 -6.31 -22.77
CA SER A 238 -9.89 -7.12 -23.71
C SER A 238 -9.65 -8.62 -23.47
N GLU A 239 -10.46 -9.47 -24.10
CA GLU A 239 -10.30 -10.92 -23.96
C GLU A 239 -8.93 -11.41 -24.42
N ALA A 240 -8.39 -10.84 -25.52
CA ALA A 240 -7.06 -11.18 -26.02
C ALA A 240 -5.95 -10.77 -25.02
N GLU A 241 -6.06 -9.57 -24.44
CA GLU A 241 -5.12 -9.06 -23.45
C GLU A 241 -5.20 -9.84 -22.13
N THR A 242 -6.43 -10.14 -21.68
CA THR A 242 -6.66 -10.96 -20.48
C THR A 242 -6.07 -12.35 -20.62
N ARG A 243 -6.31 -13.00 -21.77
CA ARG A 243 -5.73 -14.31 -22.08
C ARG A 243 -4.20 -14.26 -22.11
N ALA A 244 -3.61 -13.24 -22.73
CA ALA A 244 -2.17 -13.06 -22.77
C ALA A 244 -1.56 -12.91 -21.36
N LEU A 245 -2.22 -12.17 -20.46
CA LEU A 245 -1.83 -12.06 -19.06
C LEU A 245 -1.97 -13.38 -18.31
N LEU A 246 -3.07 -14.11 -18.49
CA LEU A 246 -3.31 -15.41 -17.87
C LEU A 246 -2.31 -16.48 -18.33
N ASP A 247 -1.93 -16.49 -19.58
CA ASP A 247 -0.97 -17.47 -20.14
C ASP A 247 0.49 -17.14 -19.78
N GLY A 248 0.76 -15.92 -19.29
CA GLY A 248 2.12 -15.43 -19.04
C GLY A 248 2.96 -15.34 -20.31
N ARG A 249 2.32 -15.34 -21.47
CA ARG A 249 2.92 -15.39 -22.81
C ARG A 249 2.51 -14.16 -23.61
N SER A 250 2.85 -12.98 -23.11
CA SER A 250 2.73 -11.77 -23.93
C SER A 250 3.75 -11.84 -25.07
N ARG A 251 3.37 -12.57 -26.13
CA ARG A 251 4.19 -12.73 -27.34
C ARG A 251 3.90 -11.56 -28.26
N THR A 252 4.90 -10.68 -28.44
CA THR A 252 5.10 -9.74 -29.57
C THR A 252 3.85 -9.05 -30.15
N GLY A 253 4.00 -7.79 -30.54
CA GLY A 253 3.02 -7.04 -31.32
C GLY A 253 2.03 -6.23 -30.49
N CYS A 254 0.93 -5.83 -31.10
CA CYS A 254 -0.03 -4.86 -30.61
C CYS A 254 -0.69 -5.20 -29.24
N VAL A 255 -0.86 -6.49 -28.93
CA VAL A 255 -1.45 -6.93 -27.64
C VAL A 255 -0.51 -6.61 -26.47
N ARG A 256 0.78 -6.89 -26.61
CA ARG A 256 1.77 -6.54 -25.58
C ARG A 256 1.87 -5.04 -25.35
N GLU A 257 1.91 -4.27 -26.42
CA GLU A 257 1.93 -2.81 -26.32
C GLU A 257 0.66 -2.25 -25.67
N ALA A 258 -0.49 -2.83 -25.99
CA ALA A 258 -1.77 -2.45 -25.38
C ALA A 258 -1.79 -2.75 -23.88
N ILE A 259 -1.30 -3.94 -23.47
CA ILE A 259 -1.15 -4.30 -22.05
C ILE A 259 -0.19 -3.30 -21.37
N GLY A 260 0.98 -3.05 -21.93
CA GLY A 260 1.96 -2.12 -21.38
C GLY A 260 1.36 -0.74 -21.15
N ARG A 261 0.71 -0.16 -22.16
CA ARG A 261 0.02 1.16 -22.02
C ARG A 261 -1.03 1.16 -20.89
N LYS A 262 -1.80 0.09 -20.75
CA LYS A 262 -2.81 -0.03 -19.69
C LYS A 262 -2.20 -0.16 -18.31
N LEU A 263 -1.12 -0.91 -18.17
CA LEU A 263 -0.35 -1.01 -16.93
C LEU A 263 0.31 0.34 -16.58
N ASP A 264 0.83 1.08 -17.56
CA ASP A 264 1.35 2.44 -17.35
C ASP A 264 0.27 3.40 -16.86
N LEU A 265 -0.95 3.33 -17.43
CA LEU A 265 -2.10 4.11 -16.95
C LEU A 265 -2.47 3.80 -15.51
N LEU A 266 -2.31 2.54 -15.07
CA LEU A 266 -2.51 2.11 -13.69
C LEU A 266 -1.32 2.45 -12.78
N GLY A 267 -0.20 2.95 -13.34
CA GLY A 267 1.02 3.19 -12.59
C GLY A 267 1.76 1.91 -12.19
N GLN A 268 1.59 0.84 -12.98
CA GLN A 268 2.19 -0.49 -12.77
C GLN A 268 3.07 -0.90 -13.96
N PRO A 269 4.06 -0.10 -14.36
CA PRO A 269 4.91 -0.44 -15.49
C PRO A 269 5.68 -1.73 -15.23
N CYS A 270 5.82 -2.55 -16.26
CA CYS A 270 6.60 -3.81 -16.23
C CYS A 270 6.10 -4.85 -15.22
N GLN A 271 4.83 -4.80 -14.80
CA GLN A 271 4.25 -5.73 -13.82
C GLN A 271 3.42 -6.86 -14.47
N GLU A 272 3.59 -7.14 -15.75
CA GLU A 272 2.79 -8.13 -16.50
C GLU A 272 2.80 -9.51 -15.85
N GLU A 273 3.97 -9.98 -15.41
CA GLU A 273 4.13 -11.29 -14.75
C GLU A 273 3.35 -11.36 -13.43
N VAL A 274 3.52 -10.34 -12.58
CA VAL A 274 2.86 -10.24 -11.27
C VAL A 274 1.35 -10.16 -11.45
N ILE A 275 0.90 -9.26 -12.31
CA ILE A 275 -0.53 -9.06 -12.60
C ILE A 275 -1.16 -10.32 -13.19
N GLY A 276 -0.50 -10.99 -14.14
CA GLY A 276 -0.99 -12.23 -14.74
C GLY A 276 -1.09 -13.37 -13.72
N ARG A 277 -0.07 -13.53 -12.86
CA ARG A 277 -0.08 -14.53 -11.80
C ARG A 277 -1.23 -14.25 -10.79
N ASN A 278 -1.37 -13.02 -10.37
CA ASN A 278 -2.38 -12.63 -9.38
C ASN A 278 -3.79 -12.73 -9.96
N LEU A 279 -3.97 -12.40 -11.25
CA LEU A 279 -5.23 -12.56 -11.95
C LEU A 279 -5.65 -14.04 -12.03
N ARG A 280 -4.70 -14.97 -12.28
CA ARG A 280 -4.97 -16.42 -12.23
C ARG A 280 -5.51 -16.84 -10.86
N ALA A 281 -4.86 -16.40 -9.77
CA ALA A 281 -5.32 -16.70 -8.41
C ALA A 281 -6.75 -16.18 -8.14
N LEU A 282 -7.02 -14.93 -8.52
CA LEU A 282 -8.36 -14.33 -8.40
C LEU A 282 -9.43 -15.02 -9.24
N SER A 283 -9.06 -15.58 -10.40
CA SER A 283 -10.00 -16.28 -11.28
C SER A 283 -10.30 -17.69 -10.77
N ALA A 284 -9.32 -18.41 -10.23
CA ALA A 284 -9.49 -19.74 -9.64
C ALA A 284 -10.47 -19.71 -8.46
N ASP A 285 -10.33 -18.71 -7.60
CA ASP A 285 -11.19 -18.57 -6.41
C ASP A 285 -12.67 -18.21 -6.73
N ARG A 286 -12.94 -17.73 -7.94
CA ARG A 286 -14.30 -17.34 -8.39
C ARG A 286 -15.03 -18.42 -9.19
N VAL A 287 -14.32 -19.47 -9.59
CA VAL A 287 -14.90 -20.52 -10.46
C VAL A 287 -15.51 -21.67 -9.64
N ASP A 288 -15.31 -21.78 -8.34
CA ASP A 288 -15.83 -22.89 -7.54
C ASP A 288 -16.63 -22.48 -6.29
N PRO A 289 -17.87 -21.92 -6.46
CA PRO A 289 -18.83 -21.94 -5.36
C PRO A 289 -19.59 -23.26 -5.22
N ALA A 290 -19.36 -24.29 -6.08
CA ALA A 290 -20.18 -25.49 -6.18
C ALA A 290 -19.48 -26.80 -5.80
N ALA A 291 -18.19 -26.79 -5.48
CA ALA A 291 -17.49 -28.03 -5.06
C ALA A 291 -17.60 -28.35 -3.56
N GLY A 292 -18.37 -27.56 -2.79
CA GLY A 292 -18.48 -27.70 -1.34
C GLY A 292 -19.75 -28.37 -0.80
N THR A 293 -20.55 -29.09 -1.63
CA THR A 293 -21.75 -29.76 -1.08
C THR A 293 -22.06 -31.07 -1.80
N MET A 294 -21.26 -32.08 -1.57
CA MET A 294 -21.66 -33.49 -1.75
C MET A 294 -20.95 -34.33 -0.69
N CYS A 295 -21.35 -34.19 0.56
CA CYS A 295 -21.23 -35.31 1.48
C CYS A 295 -22.63 -35.92 1.60
N GLY A 296 -22.84 -36.97 0.80
CA GLY A 296 -24.06 -37.70 0.70
C GLY A 296 -24.44 -38.34 2.03
N ALA A 297 -25.68 -38.22 2.33
CA ALA A 297 -26.36 -39.05 3.28
C ALA A 297 -26.09 -40.53 2.98
N CYS A 298 -25.49 -41.25 3.91
CA CYS A 298 -25.70 -42.68 4.03
C CYS A 298 -26.87 -42.88 4.99
N GLY A 299 -28.00 -43.19 4.41
CA GLY A 299 -29.14 -43.69 5.14
C GLY A 299 -29.00 -45.19 5.43
N SER A 300 -29.71 -45.56 6.44
CA SER A 300 -30.43 -46.82 6.69
C SER A 300 -29.65 -48.11 6.89
N ALA A 301 -29.69 -48.69 7.98
CA ALA A 301 -30.62 -49.74 8.40
C ALA A 301 -30.37 -50.03 9.85
#